data_098d57fb10ac3124f28888342f3dbfb8
#
_entry.id   098d57fb10ac3124f28888342f3dbfb8
#
_cell.length_a   1.000
_cell.length_b   1.000
_cell.length_c   1.000
_cell.angle_alpha   90.00
_cell.angle_beta   90.00
_cell.angle_gamma   90.00
#
_symmetry.space_group_name_H-M   'P 1'
#
loop_
_entity.id
_entity.type
_entity.pdbx_description
1 polymer ?
#
loop_
_entity_poly.entity_id
_entity_poly.type
_entity_poly.pdbx_seq_one_letter_code
_entity_poly.pdbx_strand_id
1 'polypeptide(L)'
;FIDQLLIEAMSEFQLLIEREERDIYIQVSPESAKIKSHYDKLSRILVNLLNNAFKYSEPGTKIEIVAQLTEQILTISVKDEGRGIAPENLDKIFKRLYRVETSRNMKTGGHGLGLAIARELAHQLGGEITVESQYGLGSTFTFTLNLT
;
A
#
# COMPACT_ATOMS: atom_id res chain seq x y z
N PHE A 1 3.76 -9.86 15.49
CA PHE A 1 2.36 -9.99 15.05
C PHE A 1 2.09 -9.10 13.85
N ILE A 2 1.33 -9.61 12.91
CA ILE A 2 1.01 -8.85 11.69
C ILE A 2 0.11 -7.66 12.02
N ASP A 3 -0.88 -7.83 12.89
CA ASP A 3 -1.77 -6.74 13.25
C ASP A 3 -1.00 -5.57 13.87
N GLN A 4 0.00 -5.85 14.68
CA GLN A 4 0.83 -4.81 15.28
C GLN A 4 1.61 -4.06 14.21
N LEU A 5 2.16 -4.78 13.23
CA LEU A 5 2.86 -4.17 12.12
C LEU A 5 1.97 -3.19 11.36
N LEU A 6 0.73 -3.60 11.07
CA LEU A 6 -0.21 -2.75 10.36
C LEU A 6 -0.60 -1.52 11.18
N ILE A 7 -0.85 -1.70 12.47
CA ILE A 7 -1.22 -0.58 13.35
C ILE A 7 -0.08 0.42 13.45
N GLU A 8 1.15 -0.05 13.58
CA GLU A 8 2.30 0.84 13.65
C GLU A 8 2.53 1.60 12.35
N ALA A 9 2.34 0.93 11.21
CA ALA A 9 2.45 1.61 9.93
C ALA A 9 1.37 2.69 9.78
N MET A 10 0.15 2.40 10.23
CA MET A 10 -0.94 3.37 10.16
C MET A 10 -0.73 4.56 11.08
N SER A 11 0.02 4.37 12.17
CA SER A 11 0.23 5.46 13.13
C SER A 11 0.89 6.67 12.50
N GLU A 12 1.65 6.48 11.42
CA GLU A 12 2.28 7.61 10.74
C GLU A 12 1.27 8.48 10.01
N PHE A 13 0.05 7.97 9.82
CA PHE A 13 -0.99 8.69 9.10
C PHE A 13 -2.11 9.18 10.01
N GLN A 14 -1.92 9.08 11.33
CA GLN A 14 -2.99 9.38 12.29
C GLN A 14 -3.57 10.79 12.13
N LEU A 15 -2.71 11.79 12.00
CA LEU A 15 -3.18 13.16 11.83
C LEU A 15 -3.95 13.35 10.52
N LEU A 16 -3.50 12.68 9.48
CA LEU A 16 -4.13 12.75 8.18
C LEU A 16 -5.50 12.07 8.21
N ILE A 17 -5.59 10.93 8.88
CA ILE A 17 -6.85 10.20 9.03
C ILE A 17 -7.88 11.08 9.73
N GLU A 18 -7.48 11.72 10.82
CA GLU A 18 -8.37 12.59 11.57
C GLU A 18 -8.77 13.83 10.79
N ARG A 19 -7.79 14.46 10.14
CA ARG A 19 -8.05 15.69 9.40
C ARG A 19 -8.96 15.46 8.19
N GLU A 20 -8.79 14.34 7.52
CA GLU A 20 -9.56 14.03 6.31
C GLU A 20 -10.81 13.21 6.60
N GLU A 21 -11.03 12.84 7.84
CA GLU A 21 -12.18 12.01 8.24
C GLU A 21 -12.27 10.72 7.43
N ARG A 22 -11.13 10.02 7.35
CA ARG A 22 -11.05 8.77 6.58
C ARG A 22 -11.65 7.61 7.33
N ASP A 23 -12.26 6.69 6.58
CA ASP A 23 -12.72 5.43 7.11
C ASP A 23 -11.62 4.41 6.85
N ILE A 24 -11.04 3.87 7.90
CA ILE A 24 -9.97 2.90 7.78
C ILE A 24 -10.45 1.54 8.26
N TYR A 25 -10.31 0.54 7.41
CA TYR A 25 -10.66 -0.83 7.74
C TYR A 25 -9.41 -1.68 7.70
N ILE A 26 -9.14 -2.39 8.79
CA ILE A 26 -8.00 -3.29 8.88
C ILE A 26 -8.51 -4.67 9.25
N GLN A 27 -8.16 -5.67 8.46
CA GLN A 27 -8.53 -7.04 8.73
C GLN A 27 -7.28 -7.92 8.63
N VAL A 28 -7.07 -8.76 9.63
CA VAL A 28 -5.93 -9.69 9.64
C VAL A 28 -6.49 -11.10 9.87
N SER A 29 -6.12 -12.04 9.02
CA SER A 29 -6.60 -13.40 9.12
C SER A 29 -5.43 -14.38 9.02
N PRO A 30 -5.23 -15.25 10.00
CA PRO A 30 -5.91 -15.30 11.30
C PRO A 30 -5.51 -14.11 12.18
N GLU A 31 -6.35 -13.75 13.14
CA GLU A 31 -6.14 -12.56 13.96
C GLU A 31 -4.80 -12.55 14.69
N SER A 32 -4.32 -13.70 15.09
CA SER A 32 -3.06 -13.78 15.82
C SER A 32 -1.89 -14.19 14.93
N ALA A 33 -1.99 -13.94 13.62
CA ALA A 33 -0.93 -14.33 12.70
C ALA A 33 0.41 -13.69 13.06
N LYS A 34 1.45 -14.49 13.03
CA LYS A 34 2.82 -14.06 13.28
C LYS A 34 3.70 -14.51 12.14
N ILE A 35 4.68 -13.71 11.80
CA ILE A 35 5.67 -14.10 10.81
C ILE A 35 7.05 -13.73 11.32
N LYS A 36 8.06 -14.34 10.73
CA LYS A 36 9.45 -13.98 10.97
C LYS A 36 9.99 -13.39 9.69
N SER A 37 10.31 -12.13 9.69
CA SER A 37 10.83 -11.45 8.52
C SER A 37 11.49 -10.14 8.94
N HIS A 38 11.88 -9.31 7.97
CA HIS A 38 12.55 -8.06 8.26
C HIS A 38 11.53 -6.95 8.52
N TYR A 39 11.32 -6.65 9.78
CA TYR A 39 10.34 -5.65 10.21
C TYR A 39 10.50 -4.31 9.49
N ASP A 40 11.73 -3.80 9.44
CA ASP A 40 11.95 -2.48 8.84
C ASP A 40 11.57 -2.44 7.37
N LYS A 41 11.88 -3.49 6.62
CA LYS A 41 11.53 -3.54 5.20
C LYS A 41 10.05 -3.67 5.01
N LEU A 42 9.40 -4.53 5.80
CA LEU A 42 7.95 -4.69 5.74
C LEU A 42 7.23 -3.39 6.07
N SER A 43 7.71 -2.70 7.11
CA SER A 43 7.12 -1.43 7.51
C SER A 43 7.24 -0.39 6.40
N ARG A 44 8.38 -0.29 5.76
CA ARG A 44 8.57 0.66 4.66
C ARG A 44 7.72 0.33 3.45
N ILE A 45 7.56 -0.95 3.13
CA ILE A 45 6.67 -1.36 2.06
C ILE A 45 5.25 -0.88 2.36
N LEU A 46 4.77 -1.15 3.57
CA LEU A 46 3.41 -0.77 3.96
C LEU A 46 3.23 0.74 3.97
N VAL A 47 4.17 1.48 4.53
CA VAL A 47 4.07 2.94 4.56
C VAL A 47 4.03 3.51 3.14
N ASN A 48 4.82 2.97 2.24
CA ASN A 48 4.81 3.43 0.85
C ASN A 48 3.48 3.13 0.17
N LEU A 49 2.92 1.95 0.39
CA LEU A 49 1.62 1.60 -0.19
C LEU A 49 0.51 2.46 0.40
N LEU A 50 0.54 2.69 1.71
CA LEU A 50 -0.46 3.53 2.37
C LEU A 50 -0.35 4.98 1.91
N ASN A 51 0.88 5.49 1.81
CA ASN A 51 1.08 6.86 1.35
C ASN A 51 0.48 7.05 -0.03
N ASN A 52 0.65 6.07 -0.90
CA ASN A 52 0.09 6.09 -2.23
C ASN A 52 -1.46 6.11 -2.17
N ALA A 53 -2.04 5.29 -1.30
CA ALA A 53 -3.49 5.22 -1.16
C ALA A 53 -4.07 6.55 -0.67
N PHE A 54 -3.43 7.18 0.33
CA PHE A 54 -3.89 8.47 0.83
C PHE A 54 -3.71 9.57 -0.21
N LYS A 55 -2.63 9.51 -0.96
CA LYS A 55 -2.32 10.55 -1.93
C LYS A 55 -3.30 10.59 -3.10
N TYR A 56 -3.72 9.44 -3.57
CA TYR A 56 -4.53 9.33 -4.77
C TYR A 56 -6.02 9.10 -4.53
N SER A 57 -6.46 9.15 -3.31
CA SER A 57 -7.90 9.09 -3.01
C SER A 57 -8.34 10.37 -2.29
N GLU A 58 -9.62 10.68 -2.41
CA GLU A 58 -10.15 11.90 -1.85
C GLU A 58 -10.36 11.80 -0.34
N PRO A 59 -10.29 12.94 0.39
CA PRO A 59 -10.64 12.95 1.80
C PRO A 59 -12.04 12.38 2.02
N GLY A 60 -12.23 11.71 3.12
CA GLY A 60 -13.53 11.13 3.45
C GLY A 60 -13.79 9.75 2.85
N THR A 61 -12.92 9.28 1.95
CA THR A 61 -13.12 7.98 1.36
C THR A 61 -12.45 6.88 2.17
N LYS A 62 -12.87 5.64 1.90
CA LYS A 62 -12.40 4.49 2.65
C LYS A 62 -11.06 3.97 2.15
N ILE A 63 -10.22 3.53 3.09
CA ILE A 63 -9.02 2.76 2.77
C ILE A 63 -9.13 1.45 3.53
N GLU A 64 -8.94 0.34 2.82
CA GLU A 64 -9.09 -0.98 3.40
C GLU A 64 -7.77 -1.73 3.31
N ILE A 65 -7.32 -2.26 4.44
CA ILE A 65 -6.08 -3.02 4.51
C ILE A 65 -6.43 -4.43 4.95
N VAL A 66 -6.11 -5.41 4.12
CA VAL A 66 -6.39 -6.81 4.43
C VAL A 66 -5.09 -7.59 4.41
N ALA A 67 -4.75 -8.21 5.52
CA ALA A 67 -3.61 -9.09 5.62
C ALA A 67 -4.08 -10.51 5.85
N GLN A 68 -3.53 -11.44 5.09
CA GLN A 68 -3.91 -12.84 5.19
C GLN A 68 -2.67 -13.71 5.15
N LEU A 69 -2.58 -14.62 6.10
CA LEU A 69 -1.50 -15.60 6.13
C LEU A 69 -2.15 -16.97 5.93
N THR A 70 -1.89 -17.59 4.77
CA THR A 70 -2.43 -18.90 4.45
C THR A 70 -1.26 -19.81 4.17
N GLU A 71 -1.13 -20.85 4.98
CA GLU A 71 0.02 -21.74 4.93
C GLU A 71 1.28 -20.91 5.15
N GLN A 72 2.14 -20.75 4.17
CA GLN A 72 3.37 -19.98 4.31
C GLN A 72 3.36 -18.76 3.38
N ILE A 73 2.18 -18.35 2.94
CA ILE A 73 2.06 -17.21 2.04
C ILE A 73 1.36 -16.07 2.75
N LEU A 74 2.05 -14.94 2.83
CA LEU A 74 1.50 -13.71 3.38
C LEU A 74 1.06 -12.81 2.23
N THR A 75 -0.17 -12.33 2.29
CA THR A 75 -0.63 -11.31 1.36
C THR A 75 -1.15 -10.12 2.17
N ILE A 76 -0.75 -8.92 1.79
CA ILE A 76 -1.26 -7.70 2.39
C ILE A 76 -1.72 -6.81 1.25
N SER A 77 -3.01 -6.47 1.23
CA SER A 77 -3.55 -5.60 0.20
C SER A 77 -4.00 -4.28 0.80
N VAL A 78 -3.80 -3.21 0.04
CA VAL A 78 -4.23 -1.87 0.40
C VAL A 78 -5.12 -1.38 -0.72
N LYS A 79 -6.39 -1.19 -0.41
CA LYS A 79 -7.38 -0.79 -1.41
C LYS A 79 -7.86 0.62 -1.14
N ASP A 80 -7.86 1.45 -2.15
CA ASP A 80 -8.38 2.81 -2.05
C ASP A 80 -9.55 2.99 -3.02
N GLU A 81 -10.34 4.03 -2.76
CA GLU A 81 -11.45 4.42 -3.62
C GLU A 81 -11.07 5.68 -4.38
N GLY A 82 -9.89 5.67 -4.97
CA GLY A 82 -9.37 6.82 -5.68
C GLY A 82 -9.75 6.81 -7.14
N ARG A 83 -8.98 7.51 -7.96
CA ARG A 83 -9.31 7.61 -9.38
C ARG A 83 -8.87 6.40 -10.19
N GLY A 84 -8.13 5.48 -9.59
CA GLY A 84 -7.63 4.32 -10.31
C GLY A 84 -6.49 4.68 -11.25
N ILE A 85 -6.04 3.70 -12.00
CA ILE A 85 -4.91 3.84 -12.91
C ILE A 85 -5.35 3.38 -14.29
N ALA A 86 -5.14 4.24 -15.28
CA ALA A 86 -5.49 3.90 -16.65
C ALA A 86 -4.65 2.70 -17.11
N PRO A 87 -5.20 1.79 -17.91
CA PRO A 87 -4.48 0.58 -18.31
C PRO A 87 -3.12 0.86 -18.94
N GLU A 88 -2.99 1.93 -19.71
CA GLU A 88 -1.73 2.25 -20.37
C GLU A 88 -0.65 2.66 -19.38
N ASN A 89 -1.01 2.97 -18.15
CA ASN A 89 -0.03 3.37 -17.14
C ASN A 89 0.35 2.25 -16.19
N LEU A 90 -0.38 1.14 -16.19
CA LEU A 90 -0.12 0.06 -15.22
C LEU A 90 1.30 -0.49 -15.27
N ASP A 91 1.89 -0.54 -16.43
CA ASP A 91 3.25 -1.05 -16.57
C ASP A 91 4.30 -0.06 -16.11
N LYS A 92 3.93 1.19 -15.92
CA LYS A 92 4.88 2.26 -15.65
C LYS A 92 4.93 2.73 -14.21
N ILE A 93 3.90 2.43 -13.44
CA ILE A 93 3.79 3.00 -12.09
C ILE A 93 4.90 2.62 -11.12
N PHE A 94 5.61 1.53 -11.41
CA PHE A 94 6.71 1.10 -10.55
C PHE A 94 8.07 1.67 -10.99
N LYS A 95 8.09 2.44 -12.06
CA LYS A 95 9.34 3.06 -12.49
C LYS A 95 9.66 4.25 -11.59
N ARG A 96 10.94 4.48 -11.36
CA ARG A 96 11.36 5.61 -10.55
C ARG A 96 10.92 6.91 -11.19
N LEU A 97 10.47 7.82 -10.36
CA LEU A 97 10.02 9.14 -10.75
C LEU A 97 8.78 9.17 -11.65
N TYR A 98 8.18 8.01 -11.93
CA TYR A 98 6.96 8.01 -12.73
C TYR A 98 5.78 8.47 -11.89
N ARG A 99 4.93 9.27 -12.48
CA ARG A 99 3.68 9.68 -11.85
C ARG A 99 2.58 9.58 -12.87
N VAL A 100 1.42 9.11 -12.40
CA VAL A 100 0.26 8.98 -13.24
C VAL A 100 -0.25 10.34 -13.71
N GLU A 101 -0.15 11.37 -12.85
CA GLU A 101 -0.54 12.68 -13.24
C GLU A 101 0.60 13.48 -13.41
N THR A 102 0.45 14.51 -14.15
CA THR A 102 1.46 15.50 -14.28
C THR A 102 1.60 16.14 -13.00
N SER A 103 1.81 15.62 -12.12
CA SER A 103 2.00 16.10 -10.89
C SER A 103 2.67 17.35 -10.74
N ARG A 104 2.09 18.28 -11.26
CA ARG A 104 2.49 19.59 -10.95
C ARG A 104 2.16 19.84 -9.53
N ASN A 105 1.35 18.99 -8.93
CA ASN A 105 0.95 19.21 -7.57
C ASN A 105 1.96 18.60 -6.64
N MET A 106 3.02 19.33 -6.42
CA MET A 106 4.07 18.90 -5.51
C MET A 106 3.56 18.81 -4.08
N LYS A 107 2.37 19.35 -3.81
CA LYS A 107 1.83 19.31 -2.47
C LYS A 107 1.46 17.91 -2.03
N THR A 108 1.29 17.00 -2.96
CA THR A 108 0.99 15.63 -2.59
C THR A 108 2.23 14.93 -2.08
N GLY A 109 3.38 15.59 -2.15
CA GLY A 109 4.60 15.01 -1.61
C GLY A 109 5.15 13.84 -2.40
N GLY A 110 4.52 13.48 -3.47
CA GLY A 110 4.99 12.34 -4.22
C GLY A 110 6.14 12.71 -5.11
N HIS A 111 7.16 11.91 -5.08
CA HIS A 111 8.33 12.11 -5.91
C HIS A 111 8.41 11.01 -6.97
N GLY A 112 7.39 10.15 -7.08
CA GLY A 112 7.41 9.08 -8.04
C GLY A 112 8.34 7.94 -7.65
N LEU A 113 8.81 7.91 -6.40
CA LEU A 113 9.74 6.89 -5.95
C LEU A 113 9.12 5.84 -5.03
N GLY A 114 7.99 6.16 -4.40
CA GLY A 114 7.43 5.29 -3.37
C GLY A 114 7.16 3.86 -3.84
N LEU A 115 6.50 3.70 -4.97
CA LEU A 115 6.18 2.38 -5.48
C LEU A 115 7.42 1.63 -5.96
N ALA A 116 8.38 2.33 -6.56
CA ALA A 116 9.62 1.70 -6.99
C ALA A 116 10.41 1.19 -5.79
N ILE A 117 10.47 1.97 -4.73
CA ILE A 117 11.15 1.58 -3.50
C ILE A 117 10.43 0.39 -2.86
N ALA A 118 9.11 0.44 -2.77
CA ALA A 118 8.34 -0.64 -2.19
C ALA A 118 8.56 -1.94 -2.95
N ARG A 119 8.54 -1.89 -4.27
CA ARG A 119 8.74 -3.09 -5.08
C ARG A 119 10.15 -3.64 -4.93
N GLU A 120 11.15 -2.77 -4.88
CA GLU A 120 12.52 -3.22 -4.68
C GLU A 120 12.68 -3.90 -3.33
N LEU A 121 12.13 -3.34 -2.27
CA LEU A 121 12.16 -3.94 -0.95
C LEU A 121 11.43 -5.28 -0.94
N ALA A 122 10.30 -5.37 -1.63
CA ALA A 122 9.57 -6.62 -1.74
C ALA A 122 10.44 -7.69 -2.42
N HIS A 123 11.11 -7.32 -3.51
CA HIS A 123 12.00 -8.25 -4.21
C HIS A 123 13.17 -8.69 -3.33
N GLN A 124 13.70 -7.80 -2.51
CA GLN A 124 14.77 -8.16 -1.57
C GLN A 124 14.32 -9.21 -0.56
N LEU A 125 13.03 -9.22 -0.23
CA LEU A 125 12.46 -10.20 0.68
C LEU A 125 12.02 -11.49 -0.03
N GLY A 126 12.07 -11.50 -1.35
CA GLY A 126 11.59 -12.64 -2.12
C GLY A 126 10.12 -12.58 -2.46
N GLY A 127 9.53 -11.41 -2.33
CA GLY A 127 8.12 -11.20 -2.62
C GLY A 127 7.88 -10.35 -3.86
N GLU A 128 6.65 -9.93 -4.03
CA GLU A 128 6.24 -9.12 -5.18
C GLU A 128 5.11 -8.18 -4.80
N ILE A 129 4.98 -7.08 -5.52
CA ILE A 129 3.86 -6.18 -5.41
C ILE A 129 3.12 -6.17 -6.74
N THR A 130 1.82 -6.38 -6.67
CA THR A 130 0.96 -6.36 -7.85
C THR A 130 -0.10 -5.28 -7.67
N VAL A 131 -0.72 -4.88 -8.76
CA VAL A 131 -1.76 -3.86 -8.74
C VAL A 131 -2.95 -4.30 -9.58
N GLU A 132 -4.14 -4.05 -9.05
CA GLU A 132 -5.37 -4.17 -9.81
C GLU A 132 -6.05 -2.83 -9.70
N SER A 133 -6.49 -2.28 -10.79
CA SER A 133 -7.08 -0.95 -10.78
C SER A 133 -8.17 -0.84 -11.83
N GLN A 134 -9.19 -0.05 -11.48
CA GLN A 134 -10.25 0.26 -12.41
C GLN A 134 -10.32 1.78 -12.46
N TYR A 135 -10.01 2.34 -13.61
CA TYR A 135 -9.93 3.79 -13.77
C TYR A 135 -11.25 4.42 -13.39
N GLY A 136 -11.20 5.39 -12.49
CA GLY A 136 -12.38 6.06 -11.97
C GLY A 136 -12.96 5.44 -10.71
N LEU A 137 -12.53 4.24 -10.32
CA LEU A 137 -13.10 3.54 -9.17
C LEU A 137 -12.13 3.27 -8.04
N GLY A 138 -10.85 3.15 -8.33
CA GLY A 138 -9.85 2.92 -7.29
C GLY A 138 -8.82 1.89 -7.67
N SER A 139 -7.94 1.60 -6.73
CA SER A 139 -6.82 0.68 -6.94
C SER A 139 -6.62 -0.22 -5.74
N THR A 140 -6.10 -1.41 -5.98
CA THR A 140 -5.69 -2.33 -4.92
C THR A 140 -4.26 -2.76 -5.20
N PHE A 141 -3.36 -2.45 -4.27
CA PHE A 141 -1.98 -2.89 -4.34
C PHE A 141 -1.81 -4.05 -3.38
N THR A 142 -1.22 -5.13 -3.84
CA THR A 142 -1.05 -6.33 -3.04
C THR A 142 0.42 -6.72 -2.95
N PHE A 143 0.90 -6.87 -1.72
CA PHE A 143 2.22 -7.39 -1.44
C PHE A 143 2.06 -8.87 -1.10
N THR A 144 2.82 -9.73 -1.77
CA THR A 144 2.77 -11.17 -1.54
C THR A 144 4.17 -11.66 -1.21
N LEU A 145 4.26 -12.45 -0.14
CA LEU A 145 5.54 -12.99 0.31
C LEU A 145 5.39 -14.45 0.66
N ASN A 146 6.24 -15.30 0.06
CA ASN A 146 6.29 -16.72 0.40
C ASN A 146 7.34 -16.87 1.50
N LEU A 147 6.91 -17.39 2.65
CA LEU A 147 7.76 -17.51 3.82
C LEU A 147 8.51 -18.84 3.93
N THR A 148 8.34 -19.73 2.98
CA THR A 148 9.04 -21.03 2.99
C THR A 148 10.52 -20.90 2.68
#